data_25c3c5a2c659e26ee523b456a6b986c6
#
_entry.id   25c3c5a2c659e26ee523b456a6b986c6
#
_cell.length_a   1.000
_cell.length_b   1.000
_cell.length_c   1.000
_cell.angle_alpha   90.00
_cell.angle_beta   90.00
_cell.angle_gamma   90.00
#
_symmetry.space_group_name_H-M   'P 1'
#
loop_
_entity.id
_entity.type
_entity.pdbx_description
1 polymer ?
#
loop_
_entity_poly.entity_id
_entity_poly.type
_entity_poly.pdbx_seq_one_letter_code
_entity_poly.pdbx_strand_id
1 'polypeptide(L)'
;KYESMEKRMMHMLMYYFDNPCQELFGERIICVDGDITSKEQVEKFADYKFNTIINCAACVKHFAAGDVLEKINVHGVENLIEFCKNSGRRLIQISTVSVAGEGSDGVPPMSRVFNENDLYIGQNITNEYIRTKFLAERAVLEAVSSGLDGKVIRVGNLMSRNSDGEFQIN
;
A
#
# COMPACT_ATOMS: atom_id res chain seq x y z
N LYS A 1 -17.57 -11.75 10.36
CA LYS A 1 -17.18 -10.37 10.78
C LYS A 1 -16.57 -10.50 12.16
N TYR A 2 -15.38 -9.93 12.36
CA TYR A 2 -14.67 -10.03 13.64
C TYR A 2 -15.22 -9.00 14.62
N GLU A 3 -15.16 -9.30 15.92
CA GLU A 3 -15.65 -8.42 17.00
C GLU A 3 -14.73 -7.21 17.22
N SER A 4 -13.41 -7.38 16.96
CA SER A 4 -12.41 -6.32 17.06
C SER A 4 -11.28 -6.52 16.06
N MET A 5 -10.49 -5.45 15.83
CA MET A 5 -9.27 -5.50 15.00
C MET A 5 -8.23 -6.45 15.59
N GLU A 6 -8.10 -6.50 16.91
CA GLU A 6 -7.19 -7.44 17.58
C GLU A 6 -7.57 -8.89 17.30
N LYS A 7 -8.86 -9.25 17.45
CA LYS A 7 -9.34 -10.61 17.15
C LYS A 7 -9.12 -10.97 15.68
N ARG A 8 -9.30 -10.01 14.77
CA ARG A 8 -8.98 -10.21 13.37
C ARG A 8 -7.48 -10.48 13.15
N MET A 9 -6.63 -9.68 13.77
CA MET A 9 -5.17 -9.84 13.65
C MET A 9 -4.71 -11.17 14.25
N MET A 10 -5.18 -11.53 15.46
CA MET A 10 -4.86 -12.82 16.09
C MET A 10 -5.27 -14.00 15.20
N HIS A 11 -6.45 -13.94 14.59
CA HIS A 11 -6.90 -14.98 13.65
C HIS A 11 -5.99 -15.10 12.44
N MET A 12 -5.55 -13.97 11.86
CA MET A 12 -4.61 -13.97 10.74
C MET A 12 -3.23 -14.52 11.15
N LEU A 13 -2.73 -14.12 12.32
CA LEU A 13 -1.47 -14.64 12.84
C LEU A 13 -1.56 -16.14 13.11
N MET A 14 -2.66 -16.62 13.68
CA MET A 14 -2.89 -18.04 13.87
C MET A 14 -2.92 -18.80 12.54
N TYR A 15 -3.62 -18.27 11.54
CA TYR A 15 -3.73 -18.89 10.22
C TYR A 15 -2.37 -19.00 9.50
N TYR A 16 -1.58 -17.91 9.52
CA TYR A 16 -0.33 -17.89 8.77
C TYR A 16 0.89 -18.44 9.52
N PHE A 17 0.87 -18.41 10.85
CA PHE A 17 2.07 -18.69 11.65
C PHE A 17 1.84 -19.70 12.79
N ASP A 18 0.64 -20.30 12.88
CA ASP A 18 0.23 -21.20 13.98
C ASP A 18 0.44 -20.59 15.37
N ASN A 19 0.50 -19.25 15.44
CA ASN A 19 0.69 -18.53 16.68
C ASN A 19 -0.09 -17.21 16.65
N PRO A 20 -1.08 -17.01 17.54
CA PRO A 20 -1.84 -15.77 17.61
C PRO A 20 -1.03 -14.59 18.16
N CYS A 21 0.18 -14.83 18.69
CA CYS A 21 1.06 -13.83 19.31
C CYS A 21 0.34 -12.98 20.37
N GLN A 22 -0.55 -13.60 21.14
CA GLN A 22 -1.45 -12.90 22.06
C GLN A 22 -0.67 -12.05 23.08
N GLU A 23 0.50 -12.52 23.51
CA GLU A 23 1.37 -11.85 24.48
C GLU A 23 1.97 -10.52 23.99
N LEU A 24 1.92 -10.28 22.66
CA LEU A 24 2.46 -9.05 22.07
C LEU A 24 1.44 -7.91 22.03
N PHE A 25 0.14 -8.23 22.16
CA PHE A 25 -0.91 -7.22 22.06
C PHE A 25 -0.95 -6.33 23.32
N GLY A 26 -1.20 -5.04 23.08
CA GLY A 26 -1.16 -4.02 24.11
C GLY A 26 0.22 -3.44 24.41
N GLU A 27 1.31 -4.18 24.11
CA GLU A 27 2.70 -3.71 24.31
C GLU A 27 3.42 -3.46 22.98
N ARG A 28 3.52 -4.48 22.14
CA ARG A 28 4.25 -4.43 20.87
C ARG A 28 3.33 -4.34 19.65
N ILE A 29 2.13 -4.90 19.77
CA ILE A 29 1.09 -4.83 18.74
C ILE A 29 -0.07 -4.02 19.32
N ILE A 30 -0.30 -2.85 18.75
CA ILE A 30 -1.42 -1.97 19.09
C ILE A 30 -2.30 -1.85 17.85
N CYS A 31 -3.54 -2.33 17.95
CA CYS A 31 -4.51 -2.24 16.88
C CYS A 31 -5.31 -0.94 17.03
N VAL A 32 -5.32 -0.15 15.97
CA VAL A 32 -6.01 1.14 15.92
C VAL A 32 -6.93 1.17 14.70
N ASP A 33 -8.18 1.53 14.91
CA ASP A 33 -9.12 1.77 13.82
C ASP A 33 -8.85 3.15 13.19
N GLY A 34 -8.91 3.22 11.85
CA GLY A 34 -8.74 4.48 11.15
C GLY A 34 -9.04 4.37 9.67
N ASP A 35 -9.27 5.53 9.07
CA ASP A 35 -9.48 5.71 7.63
C ASP A 35 -8.43 6.69 7.09
N ILE A 36 -7.55 6.20 6.23
CA ILE A 36 -6.50 7.03 5.61
C ILE A 36 -7.05 8.11 4.68
N THR A 37 -8.32 7.99 4.23
CA THR A 37 -8.97 9.03 3.42
C THR A 37 -9.41 10.23 4.25
N SER A 38 -9.45 10.10 5.59
CA SER A 38 -9.71 11.18 6.52
C SER A 38 -8.40 11.75 7.06
N LYS A 39 -8.07 12.97 6.64
CA LYS A 39 -6.88 13.69 7.14
C LYS A 39 -6.88 13.79 8.67
N GLU A 40 -8.03 14.10 9.27
CA GLU A 40 -8.17 14.18 10.73
C GLU A 40 -7.83 12.88 11.44
N GLN A 41 -8.22 11.72 10.86
CA GLN A 41 -7.89 10.43 11.45
C GLN A 41 -6.41 10.09 11.28
N VAL A 42 -5.80 10.47 10.16
CA VAL A 42 -4.36 10.30 9.94
C VAL A 42 -3.55 11.17 10.91
N GLU A 43 -3.99 12.37 11.21
CA GLU A 43 -3.34 13.26 12.18
C GLU A 43 -3.30 12.67 13.60
N LYS A 44 -4.27 11.84 13.99
CA LYS A 44 -4.27 11.11 15.27
C LYS A 44 -3.12 10.10 15.40
N PHE A 45 -2.44 9.75 14.31
CA PHE A 45 -1.24 8.93 14.39
C PHE A 45 -0.10 9.62 15.16
N ALA A 46 -0.16 10.94 15.31
CA ALA A 46 0.80 11.69 16.13
C ALA A 46 0.80 11.27 17.60
N ASP A 47 -0.31 10.74 18.10
CA ASP A 47 -0.45 10.27 19.48
C ASP A 47 0.38 8.99 19.76
N TYR A 48 0.87 8.33 18.71
CA TYR A 48 1.61 7.09 18.82
C TYR A 48 3.11 7.29 18.54
N LYS A 49 3.94 6.53 19.28
CA LYS A 49 5.39 6.56 19.11
C LYS A 49 5.82 5.54 18.04
N PHE A 50 6.08 6.02 16.84
CA PHE A 50 6.68 5.25 15.76
C PHE A 50 7.46 6.18 14.83
N ASN A 51 8.34 5.64 14.00
CA ASN A 51 9.16 6.41 13.05
C ASN A 51 8.88 6.09 11.59
N THR A 52 8.13 5.03 11.30
CA THR A 52 7.91 4.57 9.92
C THR A 52 6.46 4.14 9.73
N ILE A 53 5.85 4.58 8.64
CA ILE A 53 4.58 4.07 8.13
C ILE A 53 4.88 3.11 6.97
N ILE A 54 4.32 1.91 7.02
CA ILE A 54 4.26 0.99 5.87
C ILE A 54 2.81 0.97 5.40
N ASN A 55 2.54 1.67 4.30
CA ASN A 55 1.21 1.76 3.75
C ASN A 55 0.89 0.57 2.83
N CYS A 56 0.11 -0.38 3.36
CA CYS A 56 -0.46 -1.49 2.61
C CYS A 56 -1.94 -1.28 2.26
N ALA A 57 -2.55 -0.17 2.73
CA ALA A 57 -3.96 0.10 2.48
C ALA A 57 -4.19 0.46 1.02
N ALA A 58 -5.07 -0.27 0.36
CA ALA A 58 -5.51 0.00 -1.00
C ALA A 58 -6.87 -0.64 -1.28
N CYS A 59 -7.66 0.00 -2.11
CA CYS A 59 -8.80 -0.65 -2.76
C CYS A 59 -8.27 -1.42 -3.96
N VAL A 60 -8.43 -2.76 -3.93
CA VAL A 60 -7.95 -3.67 -4.99
C VAL A 60 -9.06 -4.14 -5.92
N LYS A 61 -10.26 -3.56 -5.80
CA LYS A 61 -11.40 -3.92 -6.64
C LYS A 61 -11.24 -3.32 -8.02
N HIS A 62 -10.97 -4.15 -9.02
CA HIS A 62 -10.80 -3.72 -10.41
C HIS A 62 -12.02 -3.02 -11.02
N PHE A 63 -13.21 -3.24 -10.47
CA PHE A 63 -14.49 -2.69 -10.93
C PHE A 63 -15.21 -1.93 -9.81
N ALA A 64 -14.48 -1.18 -8.97
CA ALA A 64 -15.11 -0.32 -7.99
C ALA A 64 -15.88 0.81 -8.70
N ALA A 65 -17.12 1.05 -8.27
CA ALA A 65 -17.93 2.13 -8.80
C ALA A 65 -17.48 3.49 -8.23
N GLY A 66 -17.55 4.52 -9.06
CA GLY A 66 -17.26 5.91 -8.65
C GLY A 66 -15.79 6.18 -8.36
N ASP A 67 -15.53 7.08 -7.44
CA ASP A 67 -14.23 7.62 -7.07
C ASP A 67 -13.52 6.87 -5.92
N VAL A 68 -14.03 5.70 -5.51
CA VAL A 68 -13.53 4.95 -4.35
C VAL A 68 -12.06 4.58 -4.50
N LEU A 69 -11.66 4.13 -5.70
CA LEU A 69 -10.25 3.80 -5.99
C LEU A 69 -9.35 5.01 -5.82
N GLU A 70 -9.74 6.15 -6.36
CA GLU A 70 -8.95 7.38 -6.28
C GLU A 70 -8.88 7.91 -4.85
N LYS A 71 -10.00 7.94 -4.14
CA LYS A 71 -10.05 8.35 -2.73
C LYS A 71 -9.10 7.54 -1.84
N ILE A 72 -9.14 6.21 -1.96
CA ILE A 72 -8.32 5.36 -1.09
C ILE A 72 -6.87 5.30 -1.59
N ASN A 73 -6.67 5.03 -2.88
CA ASN A 73 -5.35 4.72 -3.40
C ASN A 73 -4.50 5.97 -3.68
N VAL A 74 -5.12 7.13 -3.90
CA VAL A 74 -4.42 8.39 -4.17
C VAL A 74 -4.55 9.35 -3.00
N HIS A 75 -5.76 9.83 -2.70
CA HIS A 75 -5.93 10.83 -1.64
C HIS A 75 -5.56 10.31 -0.25
N GLY A 76 -5.81 9.02 0.04
CA GLY A 76 -5.32 8.40 1.27
C GLY A 76 -3.79 8.43 1.37
N VAL A 77 -3.09 8.21 0.26
CA VAL A 77 -1.63 8.29 0.21
C VAL A 77 -1.14 9.72 0.35
N GLU A 78 -1.82 10.70 -0.25
CA GLU A 78 -1.50 12.12 -0.11
C GLU A 78 -1.60 12.58 1.36
N ASN A 79 -2.62 12.14 2.09
CA ASN A 79 -2.76 12.41 3.53
C ASN A 79 -1.58 11.83 4.33
N LEU A 80 -1.14 10.59 4.00
CA LEU A 80 0.03 9.99 4.65
C LEU A 80 1.34 10.71 4.31
N ILE A 81 1.51 11.17 3.06
CA ILE A 81 2.65 11.99 2.64
C ILE A 81 2.72 13.28 3.47
N GLU A 82 1.60 14.01 3.55
CA GLU A 82 1.53 15.26 4.32
C GLU A 82 1.87 15.01 5.79
N PHE A 83 1.27 14.01 6.40
CA PHE A 83 1.54 13.64 7.77
C PHE A 83 3.03 13.30 8.01
N CYS A 84 3.63 12.49 7.14
CA CYS A 84 5.03 12.09 7.28
C CYS A 84 5.98 13.28 7.09
N LYS A 85 5.71 14.18 6.14
CA LYS A 85 6.48 15.42 5.95
C LYS A 85 6.44 16.31 7.19
N ASN A 86 5.24 16.49 7.76
CA ASN A 86 5.05 17.37 8.92
C ASN A 86 5.65 16.79 10.22
N SER A 87 5.68 15.47 10.34
CA SER A 87 6.13 14.77 11.55
C SER A 87 7.56 14.22 11.46
N GLY A 88 8.24 14.37 10.32
CA GLY A 88 9.58 13.82 10.08
C GLY A 88 9.64 12.29 10.07
N ARG A 89 8.52 11.62 9.78
CA ARG A 89 8.42 10.16 9.75
C ARG A 89 8.66 9.62 8.35
N ARG A 90 9.18 8.39 8.29
CA ARG A 90 9.40 7.68 7.02
C ARG A 90 8.09 7.11 6.47
N LEU A 91 7.91 7.16 5.15
CA LEU A 91 6.83 6.49 4.43
C LEU A 91 7.38 5.39 3.51
N ILE A 92 6.89 4.17 3.69
CA ILE A 92 7.10 3.06 2.75
C ILE A 92 5.76 2.76 2.08
N GLN A 93 5.66 3.06 0.80
CA GLN A 93 4.47 2.80 0.01
C GLN A 93 4.55 1.45 -0.68
N ILE A 94 3.59 0.58 -0.40
CA ILE A 94 3.45 -0.67 -1.14
C ILE A 94 2.72 -0.40 -2.44
N SER A 95 3.39 -0.67 -3.55
CA SER A 95 2.92 -0.54 -4.92
C SER A 95 2.87 -1.90 -5.62
N THR A 96 2.76 -1.93 -6.92
CA THR A 96 2.69 -3.14 -7.74
C THR A 96 3.61 -3.05 -8.94
N VAL A 97 4.20 -4.15 -9.36
CA VAL A 97 4.93 -4.23 -10.65
C VAL A 97 4.04 -3.91 -11.84
N SER A 98 2.71 -4.03 -11.69
CA SER A 98 1.75 -3.74 -12.75
C SER A 98 1.73 -2.27 -13.18
N VAL A 99 2.35 -1.35 -12.44
CA VAL A 99 2.54 0.05 -12.89
C VAL A 99 3.41 0.14 -14.14
N ALA A 100 4.17 -0.91 -14.47
CA ALA A 100 4.84 -1.04 -15.75
C ALA A 100 3.88 -1.00 -16.96
N GLY A 101 2.58 -1.22 -16.71
CA GLY A 101 1.54 -1.11 -17.72
C GLY A 101 1.62 -2.16 -18.83
N GLU A 102 0.92 -1.87 -19.89
CA GLU A 102 0.95 -2.64 -21.13
C GLU A 102 1.78 -1.91 -22.17
N GLY A 103 2.32 -2.65 -23.14
CA GLY A 103 3.01 -2.03 -24.28
C GLY A 103 2.06 -1.09 -25.04
N SER A 104 2.57 0.00 -25.58
CA SER A 104 1.78 0.91 -26.39
C SER A 104 1.28 0.20 -27.66
N ASP A 105 -0.04 0.21 -27.83
CA ASP A 105 -0.76 0.00 -29.11
C ASP A 105 -0.33 -1.20 -29.97
N GLY A 106 -0.55 -2.43 -29.49
CA GLY A 106 -0.46 -3.62 -30.32
C GLY A 106 0.94 -3.97 -30.85
N VAL A 107 1.95 -3.24 -30.42
CA VAL A 107 3.34 -3.58 -30.69
C VAL A 107 3.76 -4.71 -29.76
N PRO A 108 4.46 -5.76 -30.23
CA PRO A 108 4.95 -6.84 -29.40
C PRO A 108 5.72 -6.32 -28.19
N PRO A 109 5.86 -7.14 -27.12
CA PRO A 109 6.28 -6.70 -25.81
C PRO A 109 7.45 -5.74 -25.88
N MET A 110 7.32 -4.63 -25.17
CA MET A 110 8.32 -3.56 -25.19
C MET A 110 9.71 -4.15 -25.07
N SER A 111 10.59 -3.77 -25.97
CA SER A 111 12.01 -4.10 -25.90
C SER A 111 12.72 -3.44 -24.71
N ARG A 112 11.98 -2.69 -23.90
CA ARG A 112 12.47 -1.99 -22.70
C ARG A 112 12.18 -2.78 -21.46
N VAL A 113 13.20 -2.94 -20.64
CA VAL A 113 13.08 -3.46 -19.26
C VAL A 113 12.59 -2.31 -18.40
N PHE A 114 11.46 -2.50 -17.71
CA PHE A 114 10.97 -1.58 -16.69
C PHE A 114 11.71 -1.90 -15.38
N ASN A 115 12.45 -0.96 -14.85
CA ASN A 115 13.29 -1.13 -13.67
C ASN A 115 12.88 -0.19 -12.52
N GLU A 116 13.60 -0.26 -11.41
CA GLU A 116 13.28 0.48 -10.18
C GLU A 116 13.36 2.00 -10.36
N ASN A 117 14.10 2.50 -11.32
CA ASN A 117 14.25 3.93 -11.59
C ASN A 117 13.20 4.48 -12.56
N ASP A 118 12.43 3.58 -13.20
CA ASP A 118 11.40 3.96 -14.15
C ASP A 118 10.07 4.18 -13.44
N LEU A 119 9.33 5.19 -13.84
CA LEU A 119 7.92 5.36 -13.50
C LEU A 119 7.07 5.45 -14.77
N TYR A 120 7.36 6.40 -15.64
CA TYR A 120 6.68 6.56 -16.92
C TYR A 120 7.69 6.46 -18.06
N ILE A 121 7.52 5.46 -18.89
CA ILE A 121 8.35 5.18 -20.07
C ILE A 121 7.53 5.12 -21.37
N GLY A 122 6.29 5.66 -21.33
CA GLY A 122 5.35 5.61 -22.45
C GLY A 122 4.45 4.37 -22.45
N GLN A 123 4.37 3.65 -21.32
CA GLN A 123 3.47 2.52 -21.18
C GLN A 123 2.01 2.95 -21.15
N ASN A 124 1.13 2.08 -21.64
CA ASN A 124 -0.31 2.26 -21.55
C ASN A 124 -0.85 1.69 -20.23
N ILE A 125 -1.69 2.47 -19.55
CA ILE A 125 -2.33 2.06 -18.29
C ILE A 125 -3.83 2.22 -18.47
N THR A 126 -4.49 1.14 -18.87
CA THR A 126 -5.94 1.13 -19.12
C THR A 126 -6.74 0.74 -17.90
N ASN A 127 -6.15 -0.02 -16.98
CA ASN A 127 -6.81 -0.50 -15.78
C ASN A 127 -6.81 0.59 -14.69
N GLU A 128 -8.00 0.91 -14.17
CA GLU A 128 -8.19 1.99 -13.19
C GLU A 128 -7.47 1.74 -11.86
N TYR A 129 -7.42 0.50 -11.39
CA TYR A 129 -6.64 0.15 -10.20
C TYR A 129 -5.14 0.45 -10.42
N ILE A 130 -4.60 0.02 -11.56
CA ILE A 130 -3.19 0.25 -11.89
C ILE A 130 -2.93 1.76 -12.04
N ARG A 131 -3.87 2.49 -12.66
CA ARG A 131 -3.78 3.96 -12.80
C ARG A 131 -3.68 4.63 -11.44
N THR A 132 -4.53 4.26 -10.50
CA THR A 132 -4.50 4.86 -9.15
C THR A 132 -3.24 4.48 -8.36
N LYS A 133 -2.72 3.27 -8.53
CA LYS A 133 -1.43 2.87 -7.94
C LYS A 133 -0.26 3.64 -8.55
N PHE A 134 -0.27 3.86 -9.86
CA PHE A 134 0.71 4.70 -10.55
C PHE A 134 0.68 6.15 -10.04
N LEU A 135 -0.51 6.75 -9.90
CA LEU A 135 -0.65 8.11 -9.37
C LEU A 135 -0.16 8.24 -7.94
N ALA A 136 -0.48 7.26 -7.08
CA ALA A 136 0.01 7.21 -5.71
C ALA A 136 1.55 7.13 -5.66
N GLU A 137 2.14 6.28 -6.50
CA GLU A 137 3.59 6.14 -6.59
C GLU A 137 4.25 7.44 -7.04
N ARG A 138 3.67 8.11 -8.06
CA ARG A 138 4.14 9.41 -8.52
C ARG A 138 4.12 10.44 -7.39
N ALA A 139 3.02 10.53 -6.64
CA ALA A 139 2.92 11.47 -5.51
C ALA A 139 4.00 11.22 -4.44
N VAL A 140 4.28 9.95 -4.12
CA VAL A 140 5.35 9.59 -3.18
C VAL A 140 6.72 9.99 -3.72
N LEU A 141 7.04 9.72 -4.99
CA LEU A 141 8.33 10.05 -5.60
C LEU A 141 8.53 11.57 -5.70
N GLU A 142 7.48 12.33 -6.03
CA GLU A 142 7.50 13.80 -6.00
C GLU A 142 7.76 14.34 -4.57
N ALA A 143 7.15 13.72 -3.57
CA ALA A 143 7.39 14.08 -2.18
C ALA A 143 8.82 13.73 -1.72
N VAL A 144 9.36 12.59 -2.16
CA VAL A 144 10.75 12.18 -1.88
C VAL A 144 11.73 13.18 -2.51
N SER A 145 11.50 13.60 -3.75
CA SER A 145 12.33 14.63 -4.41
C SER A 145 12.29 15.98 -3.67
N SER A 146 11.23 16.21 -2.87
CA SER A 146 11.04 17.40 -2.03
C SER A 146 11.45 17.19 -0.56
N GLY A 147 12.17 16.08 -0.27
CA GLY A 147 12.79 15.83 1.05
C GLY A 147 12.03 14.89 1.99
N LEU A 148 10.95 14.22 1.54
CA LEU A 148 10.34 13.15 2.32
C LEU A 148 11.31 11.96 2.42
N ASP A 149 11.55 11.43 3.62
CA ASP A 149 12.16 10.11 3.78
C ASP A 149 11.13 9.04 3.39
N GLY A 150 11.14 8.63 2.12
CA GLY A 150 10.15 7.74 1.56
C GLY A 150 10.75 6.71 0.60
N LYS A 151 10.05 5.58 0.48
CA LYS A 151 10.38 4.51 -0.47
C LYS A 151 9.10 3.94 -1.07
N VAL A 152 9.22 3.45 -2.31
CA VAL A 152 8.18 2.66 -2.98
C VAL A 152 8.69 1.24 -3.13
N ILE A 153 7.86 0.27 -2.76
CA ILE A 153 8.13 -1.15 -2.96
C ILE A 153 7.09 -1.70 -3.94
N ARG A 154 7.51 -2.08 -5.12
CA ARG A 154 6.67 -2.73 -6.14
C ARG A 154 6.64 -4.22 -5.90
N VAL A 155 5.47 -4.72 -5.51
CA VAL A 155 5.25 -6.13 -5.22
C VAL A 155 4.72 -6.81 -6.48
N GLY A 156 5.27 -7.97 -6.79
CA GLY A 156 4.79 -8.86 -7.86
C GLY A 156 3.52 -9.61 -7.46
N ASN A 157 3.14 -10.59 -8.26
CA ASN A 157 2.03 -11.47 -7.92
C ASN A 157 2.38 -12.27 -6.67
N LEU A 158 1.59 -12.08 -5.63
CA LEU A 158 1.69 -12.90 -4.42
C LEU A 158 1.14 -14.29 -4.74
N MET A 159 1.94 -15.29 -4.45
CA MET A 159 1.60 -16.70 -4.60
C MET A 159 1.53 -17.35 -3.22
N SER A 160 1.13 -18.61 -3.21
CA SER A 160 1.14 -19.42 -1.98
C SER A 160 2.53 -19.46 -1.34
N ARG A 161 2.55 -19.58 -0.01
CA ARG A 161 3.79 -19.71 0.77
C ARG A 161 4.49 -21.02 0.39
N ASN A 162 5.78 -20.92 0.10
CA ASN A 162 6.56 -22.06 -0.41
C ASN A 162 6.71 -23.21 0.61
N SER A 163 6.64 -22.92 1.91
CA SER A 163 6.85 -23.90 2.97
C SER A 163 5.67 -24.87 3.15
N ASP A 164 4.44 -24.45 2.88
CA ASP A 164 3.21 -25.20 3.20
C ASP A 164 2.07 -25.04 2.18
N GLY A 165 2.25 -24.18 1.19
CA GLY A 165 1.24 -23.91 0.17
C GLY A 165 0.10 -23.01 0.62
N GLU A 166 0.13 -22.46 1.84
CA GLU A 166 -0.91 -21.56 2.35
C GLU A 166 -0.98 -20.30 1.50
N PHE A 167 -2.21 -19.89 1.19
CA PHE A 167 -2.50 -18.72 0.38
C PHE A 167 -3.57 -17.86 1.05
N GLN A 168 -3.57 -16.57 0.73
CA GLN A 168 -4.58 -15.65 1.24
C GLN A 168 -5.98 -16.09 0.82
N ILE A 169 -6.84 -16.30 1.81
CA ILE A 169 -8.27 -16.52 1.61
C ILE A 169 -8.97 -15.16 1.66
N ASN A 170 -9.57 -14.77 0.54
CA ASN A 170 -10.35 -13.54 0.43
C ASN A 170 -11.80 -13.74 0.86
#